data_5e8f29b3ce875913734088e791ad480b
#
_entry.id   5e8f29b3ce875913734088e791ad480b
#
_cell.length_a   1.000
_cell.length_b   1.000
_cell.length_c   1.000
_cell.angle_alpha   90.00
_cell.angle_beta   90.00
_cell.angle_gamma   90.00
#
_symmetry.space_group_name_H-M   'P 1'
#
loop_
_entity.id
_entity.type
_entity.pdbx_description
1 polymer ?
#
loop_
_entity_poly.entity_id
_entity_poly.type
_entity_poly.pdbx_seq_one_letter_code
_entity_poly.pdbx_strand_id
1 'polypeptide(L)'
;APMTPTSGPQPAACWACKSPDIPRLLTTTNAKTLYKKKWAELGNEIVNPIGCADCHEPQSMGLRVTRSFLKSAYKRNGLRIEDATEQEMRSLVCAQCHAEYYFQGEDRILALPWDQGYTVENIEAYYDSINFTDFTHKLSRAHLIKAQHPDFELFQMGIHGQRGVSCRECHM
;
A
#
# COMPACT_ATOMS: atom_id res chain seq x y z
N ALA A 1 2.94 3.92 19.08
CA ALA A 1 2.33 3.45 20.33
C ALA A 1 3.10 2.24 20.82
N PRO A 2 3.39 2.11 22.13
CA PRO A 2 4.04 0.92 22.65
C PRO A 2 3.18 -0.30 22.34
N MET A 3 3.80 -1.34 21.80
CA MET A 3 3.11 -2.60 21.52
C MET A 3 2.63 -3.19 22.84
N THR A 4 1.34 -3.46 22.96
CA THR A 4 0.82 -4.17 24.11
C THR A 4 1.30 -5.63 24.08
N PRO A 5 1.47 -6.29 25.24
CA PRO A 5 1.90 -7.70 25.30
C PRO A 5 0.98 -8.67 24.55
N THR A 6 -0.25 -8.25 24.23
CA THR A 6 -1.26 -9.04 23.51
C THR A 6 -1.22 -8.87 21.99
N SER A 7 -0.50 -7.84 21.48
CA SER A 7 -0.26 -7.71 20.04
C SER A 7 0.90 -8.64 19.67
N GLY A 8 0.65 -9.64 18.84
CA GLY A 8 1.70 -10.49 18.27
C GLY A 8 2.77 -9.65 17.55
N PRO A 9 3.94 -10.21 17.23
CA PRO A 9 5.00 -9.47 16.58
C PRO A 9 4.55 -9.02 15.19
N GLN A 10 4.35 -7.72 15.02
CA GLN A 10 3.97 -7.13 13.74
C GLN A 10 5.12 -7.25 12.73
N PRO A 11 4.84 -7.50 11.44
CA PRO A 11 5.86 -7.52 10.41
C PRO A 11 6.41 -6.11 10.12
N ALA A 12 7.66 -6.03 9.71
CA ALA A 12 8.31 -4.77 9.35
C ALA A 12 7.63 -4.09 8.14
N ALA A 13 6.97 -4.85 7.28
CA ALA A 13 6.21 -4.32 6.15
C ALA A 13 5.13 -3.29 6.57
N CYS A 14 4.59 -3.39 7.79
CA CYS A 14 3.63 -2.41 8.30
C CYS A 14 4.22 -0.98 8.40
N TRP A 15 5.54 -0.82 8.45
CA TRP A 15 6.19 0.49 8.41
C TRP A 15 6.08 1.19 7.06
N ALA A 16 5.79 0.48 5.98
CA ALA A 16 5.75 1.04 4.62
C ALA A 16 4.79 2.23 4.47
N CYS A 17 3.68 2.22 5.21
CA CYS A 17 2.69 3.29 5.21
C CYS A 17 2.83 4.25 6.42
N LYS A 18 3.91 4.18 7.18
CA LYS A 18 4.06 4.95 8.44
C LYS A 18 5.34 5.79 8.51
N SER A 19 6.29 5.57 7.59
CA SER A 19 7.55 6.30 7.60
C SER A 19 8.18 6.39 6.22
N PRO A 20 8.80 7.54 5.87
CA PRO A 20 9.65 7.69 4.69
C PRO A 20 10.98 6.92 4.81
N ASP A 21 11.31 6.41 5.97
CA ASP A 21 12.54 5.64 6.16
C ASP A 21 12.48 4.30 5.42
N ILE A 22 11.29 3.73 5.14
CA ILE A 22 11.18 2.50 4.35
C ILE A 22 11.66 2.68 2.92
N PRO A 23 11.21 3.69 2.13
CA PRO A 23 11.83 3.99 0.83
C PRO A 23 13.34 4.21 0.92
N ARG A 24 13.84 4.91 1.94
CA ARG A 24 15.27 5.11 2.19
C ARG A 24 15.99 3.77 2.41
N LEU A 25 15.49 2.93 3.29
CA LEU A 25 16.10 1.62 3.57
C LEU A 25 16.11 0.71 2.33
N LEU A 26 15.07 0.80 1.49
CA LEU A 26 14.99 0.04 0.25
C LEU A 26 16.01 0.48 -0.82
N THR A 27 16.71 1.59 -0.65
CA THR A 27 17.85 1.95 -1.50
C THR A 27 19.12 1.16 -1.19
N THR A 28 19.24 0.64 0.03
CA THR A 28 20.43 -0.10 0.51
C THR A 28 20.16 -1.58 0.75
N THR A 29 18.90 -1.99 0.81
CA THR A 29 18.49 -3.39 0.94
C THR A 29 17.29 -3.68 0.04
N ASN A 30 16.96 -4.95 -0.17
CA ASN A 30 15.78 -5.33 -0.93
C ASN A 30 14.56 -5.58 -0.03
N ALA A 31 13.36 -5.51 -0.61
CA ALA A 31 12.10 -5.67 0.09
C ALA A 31 11.99 -7.04 0.80
N LYS A 32 12.49 -8.11 0.18
CA LYS A 32 12.50 -9.46 0.77
C LYS A 32 13.24 -9.50 2.10
N THR A 33 14.43 -8.92 2.15
CA THR A 33 15.25 -8.85 3.38
C THR A 33 14.62 -7.94 4.42
N LEU A 34 14.10 -6.77 3.99
CA LEU A 34 13.53 -5.78 4.90
C LEU A 34 12.22 -6.28 5.53
N TYR A 35 11.30 -6.80 4.73
CA TYR A 35 9.96 -7.17 5.19
C TYR A 35 9.90 -8.48 5.99
N LYS A 36 10.92 -9.34 5.89
CA LYS A 36 11.08 -10.50 6.77
C LYS A 36 11.34 -10.14 8.23
N LYS A 37 11.86 -8.94 8.49
CA LYS A 37 12.12 -8.46 9.84
C LYS A 37 10.82 -8.24 10.60
N LYS A 38 10.91 -8.19 11.92
CA LYS A 38 9.82 -7.78 12.79
C LYS A 38 9.79 -6.25 12.91
N TRP A 39 8.65 -5.70 13.21
CA TRP A 39 8.46 -4.28 13.47
C TRP A 39 9.53 -3.68 14.40
N ALA A 40 9.76 -4.35 15.56
CA ALA A 40 10.70 -3.86 16.56
C ALA A 40 12.16 -3.87 16.11
N GLU A 41 12.53 -4.74 15.17
CA GLU A 41 13.90 -4.81 14.65
C GLU A 41 14.30 -3.61 13.78
N LEU A 42 13.32 -2.86 13.29
CA LEU A 42 13.54 -1.63 12.54
C LEU A 42 13.40 -0.36 13.39
N GLY A 43 13.05 -0.48 14.67
CA GLY A 43 12.72 0.68 15.51
C GLY A 43 13.79 1.78 15.51
N ASN A 44 15.06 1.41 15.52
CA ASN A 44 16.17 2.36 15.51
C ASN A 44 16.44 2.99 14.13
N GLU A 45 15.92 2.39 13.06
CA GLU A 45 16.04 2.88 11.69
C GLU A 45 14.86 3.77 11.27
N ILE A 46 13.75 3.68 12.00
CA ILE A 46 12.52 4.41 11.74
C ILE A 46 12.47 5.61 12.66
N VAL A 47 12.98 6.73 12.18
CA VAL A 47 13.10 7.97 12.96
C VAL A 47 12.23 9.10 12.45
N ASN A 48 11.76 9.02 11.19
CA ASN A 48 10.98 10.06 10.56
C ASN A 48 9.49 9.63 10.42
N PRO A 49 8.53 10.43 10.91
CA PRO A 49 7.12 10.25 10.60
C PRO A 49 6.82 10.61 9.15
N ILE A 50 5.64 10.24 8.65
CA ILE A 50 5.13 10.72 7.36
C ILE A 50 5.18 12.25 7.33
N GLY A 51 5.68 12.80 6.23
CA GLY A 51 5.88 14.22 6.05
C GLY A 51 5.73 14.66 4.59
N CYS A 52 5.99 15.94 4.34
CA CYS A 52 5.80 16.56 3.02
C CYS A 52 6.50 15.81 1.89
N ALA A 53 7.72 15.33 2.15
CA ALA A 53 8.53 14.62 1.16
C ALA A 53 8.02 13.21 0.79
N ASP A 54 7.03 12.67 1.49
CA ASP A 54 6.36 11.44 1.07
C ASP A 54 5.48 11.65 -0.17
N CYS A 55 4.94 12.86 -0.32
CA CYS A 55 4.03 13.23 -1.40
C CYS A 55 4.59 14.32 -2.33
N HIS A 56 5.59 15.08 -1.90
CA HIS A 56 6.18 16.17 -2.67
C HIS A 56 7.65 15.94 -2.98
N GLU A 57 8.03 16.24 -4.23
CA GLU A 57 9.44 16.34 -4.62
C GLU A 57 10.05 17.57 -3.94
N PRO A 58 11.13 17.45 -3.15
CA PRO A 58 11.66 18.55 -2.34
C PRO A 58 12.10 19.77 -3.12
N GLN A 59 12.53 19.62 -4.37
CA GLN A 59 13.04 20.73 -5.19
C GLN A 59 11.93 21.47 -5.93
N SER A 60 10.98 20.74 -6.49
CA SER A 60 9.93 21.29 -7.36
C SER A 60 8.58 21.44 -6.66
N MET A 61 8.41 20.81 -5.51
CA MET A 61 7.12 20.64 -4.82
C MET A 61 6.06 19.90 -5.64
N GLY A 62 6.42 19.37 -6.81
CA GLY A 62 5.56 18.49 -7.61
C GLY A 62 5.16 17.23 -6.85
N LEU A 63 3.96 16.71 -7.15
CA LEU A 63 3.50 15.47 -6.53
C LEU A 63 4.36 14.27 -6.97
N ARG A 64 4.66 13.38 -6.03
CA ARG A 64 5.37 12.15 -6.30
C ARG A 64 4.86 10.97 -5.48
N VAL A 65 4.95 9.79 -6.04
CA VAL A 65 4.77 8.53 -5.32
C VAL A 65 6.14 7.98 -4.91
N THR A 66 6.32 7.71 -3.63
CA THR A 66 7.60 7.19 -3.09
C THR A 66 7.56 5.68 -2.83
N ARG A 67 6.37 5.08 -2.75
CA ARG A 67 6.18 3.67 -2.39
C ARG A 67 6.33 2.75 -3.60
N SER A 68 7.34 1.88 -3.57
CA SER A 68 7.68 0.99 -4.68
C SER A 68 6.58 -0.02 -5.01
N PHE A 69 5.80 -0.46 -4.03
CA PHE A 69 4.71 -1.41 -4.25
C PHE A 69 3.57 -0.82 -5.12
N LEU A 70 3.25 0.48 -4.96
CA LEU A 70 2.29 1.16 -5.83
C LEU A 70 2.84 1.29 -7.26
N LYS A 71 4.10 1.72 -7.41
CA LYS A 71 4.77 1.76 -8.72
C LYS A 71 4.79 0.38 -9.39
N SER A 72 5.03 -0.67 -8.62
CA SER A 72 5.02 -2.05 -9.11
C SER A 72 3.64 -2.49 -9.58
N ALA A 73 2.56 -2.12 -8.87
CA ALA A 73 1.20 -2.41 -9.28
C ALA A 73 0.85 -1.73 -10.62
N TYR A 74 1.19 -0.45 -10.77
CA TYR A 74 1.03 0.27 -12.04
C TYR A 74 1.78 -0.42 -13.18
N LYS A 75 3.05 -0.78 -12.93
CA LYS A 75 3.88 -1.46 -13.93
C LYS A 75 3.29 -2.80 -14.38
N ARG A 76 2.70 -3.59 -13.47
CA ARG A 76 2.06 -4.87 -13.82
C ARG A 76 0.83 -4.67 -14.72
N ASN A 77 0.17 -3.53 -14.63
CA ASN A 77 -0.92 -3.13 -15.52
C ASN A 77 -0.44 -2.42 -16.81
N GLY A 78 0.86 -2.42 -17.11
CA GLY A 78 1.41 -1.76 -18.28
C GLY A 78 1.42 -0.22 -18.20
N LEU A 79 1.19 0.33 -17.01
CA LEU A 79 1.13 1.76 -16.73
C LEU A 79 2.41 2.25 -16.02
N ARG A 80 2.64 3.55 -16.07
CA ARG A 80 3.74 4.19 -15.35
C ARG A 80 3.16 5.33 -14.50
N ILE A 81 3.64 5.44 -13.27
CA ILE A 81 3.25 6.55 -12.37
C ILE A 81 3.66 7.92 -12.95
N GLU A 82 4.76 7.95 -13.68
CA GLU A 82 5.30 9.16 -14.29
C GLU A 82 4.40 9.71 -15.42
N ASP A 83 3.54 8.87 -15.99
CA ASP A 83 2.61 9.25 -17.06
C ASP A 83 1.22 9.66 -16.50
N ALA A 84 1.04 9.55 -15.18
CA ALA A 84 -0.21 9.95 -14.53
C ALA A 84 -0.42 11.48 -14.64
N THR A 85 -1.64 11.87 -14.93
CA THR A 85 -2.03 13.28 -14.95
C THR A 85 -1.90 13.92 -13.57
N GLU A 86 -1.82 15.24 -13.51
CA GLU A 86 -1.80 15.97 -12.24
C GLU A 86 -3.03 15.63 -11.39
N GLN A 87 -4.20 15.49 -12.01
CA GLN A 87 -5.44 15.13 -11.31
C GLN A 87 -5.39 13.71 -10.71
N GLU A 88 -4.86 12.75 -11.43
CA GLU A 88 -4.65 11.39 -10.91
C GLU A 88 -3.65 11.39 -9.76
N MET A 89 -2.54 12.13 -9.90
CA MET A 89 -1.53 12.21 -8.84
C MET A 89 -2.09 12.74 -7.52
N ARG A 90 -3.11 13.61 -7.55
CA ARG A 90 -3.79 14.12 -6.36
C ARG A 90 -4.54 13.06 -5.54
N SER A 91 -4.80 11.90 -6.14
CA SER A 91 -5.33 10.73 -5.43
C SER A 91 -4.26 9.66 -5.22
N LEU A 92 -3.34 9.47 -6.17
CA LEU A 92 -2.29 8.45 -6.10
C LEU A 92 -1.31 8.64 -4.94
N VAL A 93 -1.03 9.88 -4.55
CA VAL A 93 -0.21 10.14 -3.37
C VAL A 93 -0.88 9.67 -2.06
N CYS A 94 -2.20 9.59 -2.03
CA CYS A 94 -2.95 9.00 -0.91
C CYS A 94 -2.98 7.46 -1.04
N ALA A 95 -3.20 6.95 -2.24
CA ALA A 95 -3.24 5.52 -2.55
C ALA A 95 -1.96 4.78 -2.17
N GLN A 96 -0.83 5.46 -2.08
CA GLN A 96 0.42 4.81 -1.61
C GLN A 96 0.36 4.30 -0.16
N CYS A 97 -0.70 4.66 0.60
CA CYS A 97 -0.94 4.19 1.97
C CYS A 97 -2.41 3.81 2.19
N HIS A 98 -3.35 4.39 1.42
CA HIS A 98 -4.79 4.20 1.51
C HIS A 98 -5.32 3.39 0.34
N ALA A 99 -4.80 2.18 0.17
CA ALA A 99 -5.21 1.22 -0.85
C ALA A 99 -5.24 -0.18 -0.27
N GLU A 100 -6.02 -1.06 -0.87
CA GLU A 100 -6.02 -2.48 -0.51
C GLU A 100 -4.65 -3.09 -0.77
N TYR A 101 -4.17 -3.89 0.16
CA TYR A 101 -2.89 -4.56 0.04
C TYR A 101 -2.90 -5.96 0.65
N TYR A 102 -1.97 -6.78 0.22
CA TYR A 102 -1.72 -8.08 0.82
C TYR A 102 -0.22 -8.37 0.94
N PHE A 103 0.12 -9.40 1.67
CA PHE A 103 1.49 -9.86 1.81
C PHE A 103 1.73 -11.07 0.90
N GLN A 104 2.46 -10.83 -0.18
CA GLN A 104 2.74 -11.84 -1.19
C GLN A 104 3.81 -12.83 -0.73
N GLY A 105 3.46 -14.12 -0.74
CA GLY A 105 4.36 -15.23 -0.47
C GLY A 105 4.95 -15.26 0.94
N GLU A 106 5.87 -16.17 1.16
CA GLU A 106 6.56 -16.34 2.46
C GLU A 106 7.45 -15.17 2.83
N ASP A 107 7.89 -14.40 1.83
CA ASP A 107 8.74 -13.23 2.02
C ASP A 107 7.95 -11.99 2.48
N ARG A 108 6.61 -12.10 2.54
CA ARG A 108 5.69 -11.04 2.96
C ARG A 108 5.91 -9.72 2.21
N ILE A 109 6.14 -9.82 0.90
CA ILE A 109 6.28 -8.63 0.05
C ILE A 109 4.95 -7.91 0.01
N LEU A 110 4.96 -6.63 0.39
CA LEU A 110 3.78 -5.78 0.31
C LEU A 110 3.42 -5.54 -1.15
N ALA A 111 2.20 -5.90 -1.54
CA ALA A 111 1.71 -5.78 -2.91
C ALA A 111 0.25 -5.31 -2.92
N LEU A 112 -0.15 -4.63 -3.99
CA LEU A 112 -1.54 -4.26 -4.25
C LEU A 112 -2.15 -5.28 -5.22
N PRO A 113 -3.40 -5.72 -4.99
CA PRO A 113 -4.06 -6.77 -5.79
C PRO A 113 -4.72 -6.20 -7.07
N TRP A 114 -4.01 -5.33 -7.80
CA TRP A 114 -4.57 -4.55 -8.92
C TRP A 114 -4.33 -5.13 -10.30
N ASP A 115 -3.82 -6.34 -10.40
CA ASP A 115 -3.42 -6.95 -11.67
C ASP A 115 -4.57 -7.19 -12.66
N GLN A 116 -5.81 -7.18 -12.17
CA GLN A 116 -7.03 -7.27 -12.98
C GLN A 116 -7.89 -5.98 -12.90
N GLY A 117 -7.37 -4.93 -12.28
CA GLY A 117 -8.09 -3.70 -11.97
C GLY A 117 -8.35 -3.56 -10.48
N TYR A 118 -9.00 -2.47 -10.08
CA TYR A 118 -9.21 -2.13 -8.66
C TYR A 118 -10.68 -2.02 -8.24
N THR A 119 -11.61 -2.61 -9.01
CA THR A 119 -12.96 -2.83 -8.47
C THR A 119 -12.94 -4.00 -7.49
N VAL A 120 -13.94 -4.08 -6.62
CA VAL A 120 -14.04 -5.17 -5.63
C VAL A 120 -14.03 -6.53 -6.34
N GLU A 121 -14.79 -6.65 -7.43
CA GLU A 121 -14.90 -7.88 -8.23
C GLU A 121 -13.56 -8.26 -8.87
N ASN A 122 -12.80 -7.28 -9.34
CA ASN A 122 -11.47 -7.52 -9.94
C ASN A 122 -10.46 -7.97 -8.89
N ILE A 123 -10.50 -7.38 -7.70
CA ILE A 123 -9.64 -7.74 -6.58
C ILE A 123 -9.97 -9.17 -6.09
N GLU A 124 -11.24 -9.49 -5.95
CA GLU A 124 -11.69 -10.83 -5.59
C GLU A 124 -11.24 -11.87 -6.63
N ALA A 125 -11.50 -11.60 -7.93
CA ALA A 125 -11.05 -12.46 -9.01
C ALA A 125 -9.52 -12.63 -9.06
N TYR A 126 -8.77 -11.58 -8.74
CA TYR A 126 -7.31 -11.66 -8.61
C TYR A 126 -6.91 -12.58 -7.46
N TYR A 127 -7.46 -12.42 -6.27
CA TYR A 127 -7.16 -13.27 -5.11
C TYR A 127 -7.53 -14.74 -5.38
N ASP A 128 -8.65 -15.00 -6.04
CA ASP A 128 -9.04 -16.35 -6.46
C ASP A 128 -8.03 -16.94 -7.44
N SER A 129 -7.56 -16.15 -8.41
CA SER A 129 -6.60 -16.61 -9.43
C SER A 129 -5.27 -17.05 -8.86
N ILE A 130 -4.85 -16.48 -7.73
CA ILE A 130 -3.60 -16.82 -7.02
C ILE A 130 -3.85 -17.69 -5.78
N ASN A 131 -5.09 -18.12 -5.56
CA ASN A 131 -5.52 -18.92 -4.40
C ASN A 131 -5.07 -18.29 -3.07
N PHE A 132 -5.23 -16.95 -2.96
CA PHE A 132 -4.85 -16.21 -1.77
C PHE A 132 -5.97 -16.12 -0.76
N THR A 133 -5.64 -16.35 0.51
CA THR A 133 -6.50 -16.05 1.67
C THR A 133 -5.66 -15.60 2.84
N ASP A 134 -6.18 -14.69 3.66
CA ASP A 134 -5.47 -14.24 4.86
C ASP A 134 -5.50 -15.26 5.97
N PHE A 135 -6.65 -15.95 6.13
CA PHE A 135 -6.81 -16.96 7.17
C PHE A 135 -8.00 -17.89 6.91
N THR A 136 -7.98 -19.03 7.60
CA THR A 136 -9.12 -19.96 7.62
C THR A 136 -9.87 -19.80 8.94
N HIS A 137 -11.16 -19.56 8.86
CA HIS A 137 -12.00 -19.40 10.04
C HIS A 137 -12.08 -20.69 10.85
N LYS A 138 -11.83 -20.63 12.16
CA LYS A 138 -11.63 -21.82 12.99
C LYS A 138 -12.84 -22.76 13.06
N LEU A 139 -14.06 -22.21 13.09
CA LEU A 139 -15.29 -22.99 13.20
C LEU A 139 -15.84 -23.41 11.84
N SER A 140 -16.10 -22.44 10.95
CA SER A 140 -16.71 -22.71 9.65
C SER A 140 -15.75 -23.32 8.64
N ARG A 141 -14.42 -23.22 8.87
CA ARG A 141 -13.37 -23.60 7.94
C ARG A 141 -13.37 -22.84 6.63
N ALA A 142 -14.16 -21.76 6.55
CA ALA A 142 -14.16 -20.88 5.40
C ALA A 142 -12.81 -20.16 5.25
N HIS A 143 -12.36 -20.05 4.01
CA HIS A 143 -11.23 -19.21 3.64
C HIS A 143 -11.69 -17.76 3.57
N LEU A 144 -10.99 -16.86 4.22
CA LEU A 144 -11.39 -15.47 4.36
C LEU A 144 -10.27 -14.52 3.92
N ILE A 145 -10.66 -13.46 3.24
CA ILE A 145 -9.84 -12.31 2.92
C ILE A 145 -10.19 -11.21 3.92
N LYS A 146 -9.19 -10.50 4.39
CA LYS A 146 -9.34 -9.33 5.23
C LYS A 146 -9.13 -8.08 4.40
N ALA A 147 -10.16 -7.29 4.18
CA ALA A 147 -10.00 -5.95 3.62
C ALA A 147 -9.12 -5.09 4.53
N GLN A 148 -8.05 -4.51 3.97
CA GLN A 148 -7.08 -3.74 4.75
C GLN A 148 -7.42 -2.24 4.76
N HIS A 149 -7.18 -1.55 3.65
CA HIS A 149 -7.39 -0.11 3.50
C HIS A 149 -7.87 0.24 2.09
N PRO A 150 -9.02 -0.30 1.60
CA PRO A 150 -9.47 -0.12 0.21
C PRO A 150 -10.06 1.29 -0.06
N ASP A 151 -9.53 2.33 0.57
CA ASP A 151 -10.08 3.68 0.49
C ASP A 151 -10.00 4.23 -0.93
N PHE A 152 -8.86 4.03 -1.61
CA PHE A 152 -8.67 4.47 -3.00
C PHE A 152 -9.61 3.74 -3.95
N GLU A 153 -9.73 2.43 -3.82
CA GLU A 153 -10.58 1.59 -4.66
C GLU A 153 -12.05 1.98 -4.51
N LEU A 154 -12.53 2.09 -3.28
CA LEU A 154 -13.90 2.51 -2.98
C LEU A 154 -14.19 3.93 -3.49
N PHE A 155 -13.22 4.84 -3.34
CA PHE A 155 -13.34 6.20 -3.86
C PHE A 155 -13.45 6.21 -5.40
N GLN A 156 -12.61 5.43 -6.10
CA GLN A 156 -12.65 5.36 -7.57
C GLN A 156 -13.96 4.77 -8.10
N MET A 157 -14.58 3.84 -7.36
CA MET A 157 -15.90 3.29 -7.71
C MET A 157 -17.05 4.26 -7.38
N GLY A 158 -16.82 5.21 -6.48
CA GLY A 158 -17.80 6.20 -6.05
C GLY A 158 -18.01 7.32 -7.07
N ILE A 159 -19.16 8.03 -6.93
CA ILE A 159 -19.55 9.09 -7.86
C ILE A 159 -18.52 10.22 -7.97
N HIS A 160 -17.82 10.56 -6.90
CA HIS A 160 -16.80 11.59 -6.90
C HIS A 160 -15.59 11.20 -7.75
N GLY A 161 -15.06 10.00 -7.55
CA GLY A 161 -13.96 9.47 -8.37
C GLY A 161 -14.33 9.40 -9.85
N GLN A 162 -15.51 8.86 -10.16
CA GLN A 162 -16.03 8.80 -11.54
C GLN A 162 -16.23 10.16 -12.20
N ARG A 163 -16.43 11.23 -11.42
CA ARG A 163 -16.56 12.61 -11.89
C ARG A 163 -15.25 13.40 -11.87
N GLY A 164 -14.13 12.73 -11.61
CA GLY A 164 -12.81 13.32 -11.64
C GLY A 164 -12.45 14.18 -10.42
N VAL A 165 -13.23 14.10 -9.34
CA VAL A 165 -12.83 14.68 -8.04
C VAL A 165 -11.66 13.86 -7.49
N SER A 166 -10.69 14.47 -6.85
CA SER A 166 -9.59 13.76 -6.19
C SER A 166 -9.73 13.77 -4.66
N CYS A 167 -8.99 12.90 -4.01
CA CYS A 167 -8.97 12.82 -2.54
C CYS A 167 -8.61 14.16 -1.91
N ARG A 168 -7.67 14.88 -2.53
CA ARG A 168 -7.21 16.19 -2.08
C ARG A 168 -8.31 17.24 -1.95
N GLU A 169 -9.33 17.23 -2.82
CA GLU A 169 -10.36 18.27 -2.81
C GLU A 169 -11.24 18.27 -1.56
N CYS A 170 -11.22 17.17 -0.80
CA CYS A 170 -11.96 17.05 0.45
C CYS A 170 -11.05 16.96 1.69
N HIS A 171 -9.81 16.50 1.55
CA HIS A 171 -8.94 16.18 2.69
C HIS A 171 -7.72 17.09 2.86
N MET A 172 -7.45 18.02 1.94
CA MET A 172 -6.29 18.94 2.02
C MET A 172 -6.63 20.34 1.55
#